data_06c20e584a2e4ae76af90f8728b09cec
#
_entry.id   06c20e584a2e4ae76af90f8728b09cec
#
_cell.length_a   1.000
_cell.length_b   1.000
_cell.length_c   1.000
_cell.angle_alpha   90.00
_cell.angle_beta   90.00
_cell.angle_gamma   90.00
#
_symmetry.space_group_name_H-M   'P 1'
#
loop_
_entity.id
_entity.type
_entity.pdbx_description
1 polymer ?
#
loop_
_entity_poly.entity_id
_entity_poly.type
_entity_poly.pdbx_seq_one_letter_code
_entity_poly.pdbx_strand_id
1 'polypeptide(L)'
;MSVYDEMPSPGAGLLRYARLKAGLSQTELGKRAGVARTMVSAYEHDRRQATLPTLMRLLKAAGFELHMQLAPYDDHDDVLRELEQHRSPEERQRWEDYQRARVAKDRAAVSAALRARKTTRVPV
;
A
#
# COMPACT_ATOMS: atom_id res chain seq x y z
N MET A 1 10.14 26.81 1.99
CA MET A 1 9.19 25.73 2.27
C MET A 1 9.12 24.80 1.07
N SER A 2 9.42 23.55 1.30
CA SER A 2 9.26 22.52 0.25
C SER A 2 7.77 22.29 0.00
N VAL A 3 7.39 22.03 -1.23
CA VAL A 3 6.01 21.64 -1.61
C VAL A 3 5.57 20.39 -0.81
N TYR A 4 6.53 19.58 -0.38
CA TYR A 4 6.29 18.38 0.41
C TYR A 4 5.86 18.65 1.85
N ASP A 5 6.14 19.85 2.40
CA ASP A 5 5.76 20.21 3.77
C ASP A 5 4.26 20.55 3.90
N GLU A 6 3.60 20.85 2.79
CA GLU A 6 2.15 21.16 2.76
C GLU A 6 1.29 19.96 2.42
N MET A 7 1.88 18.85 2.02
CA MET A 7 1.12 17.65 1.69
C MET A 7 0.81 16.83 2.94
N PRO A 8 -0.41 16.27 3.08
CA PRO A 8 -0.68 15.35 4.15
C PRO A 8 0.28 14.17 4.09
N SER A 9 0.63 13.60 5.25
CA SER A 9 1.50 12.44 5.28
C SER A 9 0.89 11.30 4.44
N PRO A 10 1.72 10.45 3.83
CA PRO A 10 1.22 9.33 3.03
C PRO A 10 0.24 8.44 3.79
N GLY A 11 0.47 8.26 5.09
CA GLY A 11 -0.41 7.47 5.94
C GLY A 11 -1.80 8.07 6.10
N ALA A 12 -1.90 9.41 6.27
CA ALA A 12 -3.16 10.11 6.40
C ALA A 12 -4.01 9.99 5.13
N GLY A 13 -3.40 10.26 3.98
CA GLY A 13 -4.07 10.15 2.68
C GLY A 13 -4.51 8.73 2.36
N LEU A 14 -3.66 7.76 2.64
CA LEU A 14 -3.93 6.35 2.40
C LEU A 14 -5.09 5.85 3.27
N LEU A 15 -5.12 6.23 4.54
CA LEU A 15 -6.19 5.86 5.47
C LEU A 15 -7.53 6.43 5.03
N ARG A 16 -7.57 7.70 4.69
CA ARG A 16 -8.78 8.35 4.21
C ARG A 16 -9.28 7.72 2.91
N TYR A 17 -8.39 7.47 1.97
CA TYR A 17 -8.73 6.80 0.71
C TYR A 17 -9.34 5.42 0.97
N ALA A 18 -8.71 4.59 1.79
CA ALA A 18 -9.20 3.26 2.10
C ALA A 18 -10.59 3.28 2.75
N ARG A 19 -10.79 4.19 3.71
CA ARG A 19 -12.08 4.36 4.38
C ARG A 19 -13.19 4.76 3.40
N LEU A 20 -12.93 5.76 2.59
CA LEU A 20 -13.91 6.25 1.59
C LEU A 20 -14.21 5.17 0.54
N LYS A 21 -13.19 4.46 0.10
CA LYS A 21 -13.35 3.37 -0.87
C LYS A 21 -14.17 2.22 -0.30
N ALA A 22 -14.05 1.95 0.98
CA ALA A 22 -14.84 0.94 1.68
C ALA A 22 -16.26 1.42 2.00
N GLY A 23 -16.57 2.69 1.81
CA GLY A 23 -17.87 3.27 2.14
C GLY A 23 -18.13 3.36 3.65
N LEU A 24 -17.08 3.48 4.46
CA LEU A 24 -17.20 3.54 5.92
C LEU A 24 -17.14 4.97 6.44
N SER A 25 -17.90 5.26 7.49
CA SER A 25 -17.70 6.46 8.29
C SER A 25 -16.46 6.31 9.20
N GLN A 26 -15.98 7.43 9.71
CA GLN A 26 -14.89 7.40 10.70
C GLN A 26 -15.28 6.60 11.94
N THR A 27 -16.52 6.71 12.36
CA THR A 27 -17.08 5.95 13.50
C THR A 27 -17.08 4.45 13.21
N GLU A 28 -17.56 4.04 12.05
CA GLU A 28 -17.60 2.63 11.66
C GLU A 28 -16.21 2.03 11.56
N LEU A 29 -15.29 2.73 10.93
CA LEU A 29 -13.90 2.28 10.85
C LEU A 29 -13.27 2.15 12.23
N GLY A 30 -13.48 3.14 13.09
CA GLY A 30 -12.99 3.11 14.47
C GLY A 30 -13.52 1.92 15.24
N LYS A 31 -14.78 1.62 15.15
CA LYS A 31 -15.38 0.43 15.79
C LYS A 31 -14.77 -0.87 15.30
N ARG A 32 -14.58 -1.01 14.00
CA ARG A 32 -13.97 -2.22 13.40
C ARG A 32 -12.52 -2.41 13.83
N ALA A 33 -11.77 -1.32 13.95
CA ALA A 33 -10.36 -1.36 14.29
C ALA A 33 -10.06 -1.29 15.80
N GLY A 34 -11.07 -1.01 16.61
CA GLY A 34 -10.86 -0.77 18.04
C GLY A 34 -10.16 0.55 18.33
N VAL A 35 -10.40 1.56 17.52
CA VAL A 35 -9.79 2.90 17.60
C VAL A 35 -10.91 3.94 17.76
N ALA A 36 -10.72 4.89 18.66
CA ALA A 36 -11.71 5.96 18.85
C ALA A 36 -11.88 6.80 17.57
N ARG A 37 -13.10 7.21 17.28
CA ARG A 37 -13.40 8.08 16.12
C ARG A 37 -12.53 9.33 16.08
N THR A 38 -12.31 9.96 17.23
CA THR A 38 -11.48 11.16 17.35
C THR A 38 -10.03 10.91 16.91
N MET A 39 -9.52 9.71 17.17
CA MET A 39 -8.20 9.29 16.71
C MET A 39 -8.17 9.02 15.22
N VAL A 40 -9.17 8.37 14.67
CA VAL A 40 -9.30 8.17 13.21
C VAL A 40 -9.30 9.54 12.50
N SER A 41 -10.09 10.47 12.99
CA SER A 41 -10.12 11.84 12.47
C SER A 41 -8.76 12.52 12.57
N ALA A 42 -8.07 12.41 13.70
CA ALA A 42 -6.75 12.99 13.91
C ALA A 42 -5.70 12.44 12.93
N TYR A 43 -5.74 11.13 12.68
CA TYR A 43 -4.85 10.49 11.70
C TYR A 43 -5.15 10.94 10.27
N GLU A 44 -6.41 11.03 9.88
CA GLU A 44 -6.79 11.47 8.52
C GLU A 44 -6.48 12.94 8.26
N HIS A 45 -6.51 13.78 9.28
CA HIS A 45 -6.19 15.21 9.19
C HIS A 45 -4.74 15.52 9.53
N ASP A 46 -3.92 14.51 9.70
CA ASP A 46 -2.49 14.63 10.02
C ASP A 46 -2.18 15.42 11.31
N ARG A 47 -3.12 15.47 12.24
CA ARG A 47 -2.93 16.03 13.57
C ARG A 47 -2.14 15.10 14.47
N ARG A 48 -2.24 13.81 14.21
CA ARG A 48 -1.41 12.77 14.81
C ARG A 48 -1.02 11.77 13.74
N GLN A 49 0.15 11.17 13.90
CA GLN A 49 0.62 10.13 13.02
C GLN A 49 0.36 8.76 13.67
N ALA A 50 -0.30 7.88 12.94
CA ALA A 50 -0.45 6.51 13.37
C ALA A 50 0.89 5.78 13.29
N THR A 51 1.18 4.94 14.28
CA THR A 51 2.27 3.98 14.14
C THR A 51 1.96 3.03 12.98
N LEU A 52 2.98 2.44 12.39
CA LEU A 52 2.79 1.51 11.28
C LEU A 52 1.85 0.34 11.66
N PRO A 53 1.99 -0.31 12.82
CA PRO A 53 1.04 -1.35 13.21
C PRO A 53 -0.41 -0.85 13.33
N THR A 54 -0.61 0.35 13.86
CA THR A 54 -1.94 0.94 13.97
C THR A 54 -2.54 1.25 12.59
N LEU A 55 -1.74 1.81 11.68
CA LEU A 55 -2.15 2.06 10.32
C LEU A 55 -2.55 0.77 9.60
N MET A 56 -1.73 -0.27 9.71
CA MET A 56 -2.01 -1.58 9.12
C MET A 56 -3.32 -2.17 9.65
N ARG A 57 -3.58 -2.04 10.95
CA ARG A 57 -4.82 -2.51 11.58
C ARG A 57 -6.04 -1.74 11.06
N LEU A 58 -5.94 -0.44 10.92
CA LEU A 58 -7.01 0.40 10.37
C LEU A 58 -7.29 0.07 8.91
N LEU A 59 -6.25 -0.09 8.09
CA LEU A 59 -6.41 -0.47 6.69
C LEU A 59 -7.05 -1.85 6.55
N LYS A 60 -6.64 -2.80 7.37
CA LYS A 60 -7.24 -4.14 7.40
C LYS A 60 -8.73 -4.08 7.76
N ALA A 61 -9.09 -3.25 8.74
CA ALA A 61 -10.48 -3.05 9.12
C ALA A 61 -11.32 -2.46 7.98
N ALA A 62 -10.71 -1.67 7.11
CA ALA A 62 -11.34 -1.15 5.89
C ALA A 62 -11.34 -2.16 4.73
N GLY A 63 -10.73 -3.33 4.91
CA GLY A 63 -10.67 -4.38 3.89
C GLY A 63 -9.46 -4.29 2.98
N PHE A 64 -8.41 -3.59 3.39
CA PHE A 64 -7.19 -3.41 2.61
C PHE A 64 -5.97 -4.00 3.32
N GLU A 65 -5.02 -4.42 2.54
CA GLU A 65 -3.72 -4.87 3.03
C GLU A 65 -2.65 -3.89 2.56
N LEU A 66 -1.78 -3.46 3.48
CA LEU A 66 -0.69 -2.55 3.15
C LEU A 66 0.51 -3.34 2.65
N HIS A 67 0.89 -3.09 1.41
CA HIS A 67 2.12 -3.61 0.82
C HIS A 67 3.16 -2.49 0.75
N MET A 68 4.35 -2.77 1.25
CA MET A 68 5.46 -1.82 1.26
C MET A 68 6.66 -2.38 0.53
N GLN A 69 7.33 -1.52 -0.19
CA GLN A 69 8.57 -1.84 -0.87
C GLN A 69 9.63 -0.81 -0.55
N LEU A 70 10.86 -1.28 -0.38
CA LEU A 70 12.02 -0.40 -0.30
C LEU A 70 12.52 -0.14 -1.71
N ALA A 71 12.73 1.13 -2.02
CA ALA A 71 13.40 1.57 -3.23
C ALA A 71 14.69 2.30 -2.84
N PRO A 72 15.71 2.33 -3.71
CA PRO A 72 16.89 3.17 -3.47
C PRO A 72 16.48 4.62 -3.24
N TYR A 73 17.10 5.27 -2.25
CA TYR A 73 16.78 6.64 -1.87
C TYR A 73 17.17 7.65 -2.93
N ASP A 74 17.66 7.38 -3.99
CA ASP A 74 18.11 8.37 -4.94
C ASP A 74 17.20 8.43 -6.15
N ASP A 75 16.73 9.66 -6.47
CA ASP A 75 16.03 9.97 -7.70
C ASP A 75 16.98 10.02 -8.91
N HIS A 76 18.30 9.85 -8.68
CA HIS A 76 19.28 9.91 -9.74
C HIS A 76 19.50 8.52 -10.34
N ASP A 77 19.24 8.41 -11.61
CA ASP A 77 19.59 7.25 -12.43
C ASP A 77 21.05 6.78 -12.25
N ASP A 78 21.92 7.70 -11.80
CA ASP A 78 23.34 7.43 -11.57
C ASP A 78 23.60 6.45 -10.45
N VAL A 79 22.87 6.50 -9.34
CA VAL A 79 23.03 5.54 -8.23
C VAL A 79 22.50 4.17 -8.62
N LEU A 80 21.40 4.13 -9.34
CA LEU A 80 20.88 2.87 -9.89
C LEU A 80 21.87 2.25 -10.86
N ARG A 81 22.51 3.05 -11.70
CA ARG A 81 23.59 2.59 -12.61
C ARG A 81 24.79 2.07 -11.83
N GLU A 82 25.24 2.78 -10.79
CA GLU A 82 26.34 2.31 -9.95
C GLU A 82 26.03 0.98 -9.28
N LEU A 83 24.84 0.84 -8.70
CA LEU A 83 24.39 -0.41 -8.10
C LEU A 83 24.31 -1.54 -9.12
N GLU A 84 23.85 -1.24 -10.34
CA GLU A 84 23.81 -2.22 -11.42
C GLU A 84 25.20 -2.60 -11.93
N GLN A 85 26.13 -1.65 -12.01
CA GLN A 85 27.52 -1.91 -12.42
C GLN A 85 28.27 -2.79 -11.43
N HIS A 86 27.95 -2.73 -10.13
CA HIS A 86 28.56 -3.53 -9.09
C HIS A 86 27.93 -4.91 -8.91
N ARG A 87 26.81 -5.16 -9.57
CA ARG A 87 26.20 -6.49 -9.58
C ARG A 87 26.92 -7.41 -10.54
N SER A 88 27.22 -8.60 -10.09
CA SER A 88 27.70 -9.65 -10.98
C SER A 88 26.63 -10.03 -12.01
N PRO A 89 26.99 -10.57 -13.18
CA PRO A 89 26.00 -11.06 -14.14
C PRO A 89 25.03 -12.08 -13.54
N GLU A 90 25.50 -12.90 -12.60
CA GLU A 90 24.68 -13.89 -11.89
C GLU A 90 23.67 -13.24 -10.95
N GLU A 91 24.05 -12.17 -10.26
CA GLU A 91 23.15 -11.40 -9.41
C GLU A 91 22.08 -10.67 -10.21
N ARG A 92 22.46 -10.12 -11.38
CA ARG A 92 21.52 -9.52 -12.30
C ARG A 92 20.50 -10.52 -12.79
N GLN A 93 20.93 -11.70 -13.17
CA GLN A 93 20.05 -12.76 -13.65
C GLN A 93 19.08 -13.21 -12.56
N ARG A 94 19.56 -13.40 -11.31
CA ARG A 94 18.70 -13.73 -10.17
C ARG A 94 17.65 -12.66 -9.91
N TRP A 95 18.03 -11.39 -10.00
CA TRP A 95 17.11 -10.29 -9.82
C TRP A 95 16.03 -10.24 -10.91
N GLU A 96 16.44 -10.40 -12.16
CA GLU A 96 15.51 -10.45 -13.28
C GLU A 96 14.54 -11.62 -13.16
N ASP A 97 15.03 -12.79 -12.81
CA ASP A 97 14.21 -13.98 -12.60
C ASP A 97 13.22 -13.78 -11.45
N TYR A 98 13.66 -13.18 -10.36
CA TYR A 98 12.79 -12.82 -9.25
C TYR A 98 11.69 -11.86 -9.68
N GLN A 99 12.02 -10.82 -10.43
CA GLN A 99 11.04 -9.85 -10.92
C GLN A 99 10.02 -10.50 -11.88
N ARG A 100 10.48 -11.35 -12.76
CA ARG A 100 9.58 -12.10 -13.67
C ARG A 100 8.63 -13.01 -12.92
N ALA A 101 9.15 -13.75 -11.95
CA ALA A 101 8.34 -14.64 -11.12
C ALA A 101 7.28 -13.87 -10.34
N ARG A 102 7.65 -12.72 -9.79
CA ARG A 102 6.74 -11.83 -9.07
C ARG A 102 5.62 -11.30 -9.97
N VAL A 103 5.97 -10.79 -11.14
CA VAL A 103 4.97 -10.29 -12.13
C VAL A 103 4.03 -11.40 -12.57
N ALA A 104 4.55 -12.60 -12.83
CA ALA A 104 3.75 -13.76 -13.20
C ALA A 104 2.78 -14.14 -12.07
N LYS A 105 3.23 -14.13 -10.83
CA LYS A 105 2.40 -14.41 -9.65
C LYS A 105 1.29 -13.39 -9.49
N ASP A 106 1.61 -12.11 -9.63
CA ASP A 106 0.63 -11.03 -9.53
C ASP A 106 -0.43 -11.13 -10.65
N ARG A 107 -0.01 -11.43 -11.87
CA ARG A 107 -0.93 -11.67 -12.99
C ARG A 107 -1.84 -12.87 -12.73
N ALA A 108 -1.29 -13.96 -12.22
CA ALA A 108 -2.07 -15.15 -11.89
C ALA A 108 -3.10 -14.86 -10.79
N ALA A 109 -2.71 -14.11 -9.75
CA ALA A 109 -3.59 -13.71 -8.68
C ALA A 109 -4.74 -12.81 -9.18
N VAL A 110 -4.45 -11.84 -10.03
CA VAL A 110 -5.46 -10.96 -10.64
C VAL A 110 -6.41 -11.78 -11.53
N SER A 111 -5.88 -12.67 -12.34
CA SER A 111 -6.70 -13.56 -13.20
C SER A 111 -7.61 -14.47 -12.40
N ALA A 112 -7.11 -15.03 -11.30
CA ALA A 112 -7.90 -15.86 -10.38
C ALA A 112 -9.01 -15.05 -9.71
N ALA A 113 -8.71 -13.84 -9.25
CA ALA A 113 -9.68 -12.95 -8.63
C ALA A 113 -10.79 -12.54 -9.62
N LEU A 114 -10.43 -12.26 -10.87
CA LEU A 114 -11.40 -11.94 -11.92
C LEU A 114 -12.29 -13.15 -12.25
N ARG A 115 -11.73 -14.37 -12.28
CA ARG A 115 -12.50 -15.60 -12.48
C ARG A 115 -13.46 -15.87 -11.32
N ALA A 116 -13.01 -15.68 -10.08
CA ALA A 116 -13.86 -15.82 -8.91
C ALA A 116 -15.03 -14.82 -8.91
N ARG A 117 -14.82 -13.61 -9.40
CA ARG A 117 -15.87 -12.60 -9.57
C ARG A 117 -16.94 -13.05 -10.59
N LYS A 118 -16.54 -13.72 -11.65
CA LYS A 118 -17.49 -14.24 -12.66
C LYS A 118 -18.33 -15.39 -12.13
N THR A 119 -17.77 -16.22 -11.26
CA THR A 119 -18.46 -17.39 -10.68
C THR A 119 -19.36 -17.02 -9.50
N THR A 120 -19.15 -15.88 -8.86
CA THR A 120 -19.99 -15.41 -7.76
C THR A 120 -21.15 -14.50 -8.21
N ARG A 121 -21.31 -14.24 -9.50
CA ARG A 121 -22.50 -13.58 -10.00
C ARG A 121 -23.71 -14.47 -9.74
N VAL A 122 -24.51 -14.06 -8.76
CA VAL A 122 -25.80 -14.68 -8.53
C VAL A 122 -26.66 -14.49 -9.79
N PRO A 123 -27.16 -15.54 -10.42
CA PRO A 123 -28.11 -15.38 -11.51
C PRO A 123 -29.36 -14.71 -10.98
N VAL A 124 -29.72 -13.65 -11.65
CA VAL A 124 -30.97 -12.91 -11.37
C VAL A 124 -32.14 -13.76 -11.80
#